data_79cb451105c51595f534e05413bbd7fd
#
_entry.id   79cb451105c51595f534e05413bbd7fd
#
_cell.length_a   1.000
_cell.length_b   1.000
_cell.length_c   1.000
_cell.angle_alpha   90.00
_cell.angle_beta   90.00
_cell.angle_gamma   90.00
#
_symmetry.space_group_name_H-M   'P 1'
#
loop_
_entity.id
_entity.type
_entity.pdbx_description
1 polymer ?
#
loop_
_entity_poly.entity_id
_entity_poly.type
_entity_poly.pdbx_seq_one_letter_code
_entity_poly.pdbx_strand_id
1 'polypeptide(L)' 'MKLSELYSKEIINIDTGENLGIFGDCDLIIDEKTGEIISFISGNTHFSFFKESKGKEILWKNIKKIGSDMIIIEND' A
#
# COMPACT_ATOMS: atom_id res chain seq x y z
N MET A 1 11.12 0.94 -12.17
CA MET A 1 9.79 0.50 -12.60
C MET A 1 8.85 1.68 -12.62
N LYS A 2 7.73 1.55 -13.29
CA LYS A 2 6.76 2.62 -13.38
C LYS A 2 5.65 2.41 -12.40
N LEU A 3 5.02 3.49 -11.98
CA LEU A 3 3.87 3.41 -11.10
C LEU A 3 2.78 2.52 -11.70
N SER A 4 2.61 2.61 -13.02
CA SER A 4 1.58 1.81 -13.66
C SER A 4 1.83 0.31 -13.49
N GLU A 5 3.07 -0.07 -13.24
CA GLU A 5 3.36 -1.47 -13.01
C GLU A 5 3.00 -1.91 -11.62
N LEU A 6 2.88 -0.98 -10.69
CA LEU A 6 2.48 -1.32 -9.34
C LEU A 6 0.98 -1.41 -9.17
N TYR A 7 0.23 -0.71 -10.00
CA TYR A 7 -1.19 -0.53 -9.76
C TYR A 7 -1.99 -1.81 -9.57
N SER A 8 -1.69 -2.84 -10.32
CA SER A 8 -2.51 -4.05 -10.24
C SER A 8 -1.96 -5.08 -9.26
N LYS A 9 -0.86 -4.78 -8.57
CA LYS A 9 -0.28 -5.77 -7.70
C LYS A 9 -0.97 -5.80 -6.35
N GLU A 10 -1.12 -6.99 -5.81
CA GLU A 10 -1.74 -7.16 -4.51
C GLU A 10 -0.71 -6.96 -3.42
N ILE A 11 -1.13 -6.43 -2.29
CA ILE A 11 -0.25 -6.17 -1.17
C ILE A 11 -0.44 -7.27 -0.15
N ILE A 12 0.63 -8.00 0.15
CA ILE A 12 0.58 -9.12 1.07
C ILE A 12 1.51 -8.85 2.24
N ASN A 13 0.98 -8.96 3.44
CA ASN A 13 1.78 -8.82 4.65
C ASN A 13 2.37 -10.17 4.97
N ILE A 14 3.71 -10.29 4.92
CA ILE A 14 4.34 -11.57 5.07
C ILE A 14 4.25 -12.07 6.51
N ASP A 15 4.12 -11.19 7.46
CA ASP A 15 4.05 -11.61 8.86
C ASP A 15 2.67 -12.12 9.25
N THR A 16 1.64 -11.57 8.69
CA THR A 16 0.27 -11.97 9.05
C THR A 16 -0.42 -12.78 7.98
N GLY A 17 0.10 -12.75 6.76
CA GLY A 17 -0.55 -13.42 5.65
C GLY A 17 -1.73 -12.66 5.07
N GLU A 18 -2.00 -11.46 5.60
CA GLU A 18 -3.14 -10.72 5.12
C GLU A 18 -2.94 -10.18 3.74
N ASN A 19 -4.01 -10.20 2.95
CA ASN A 19 -4.04 -9.54 1.67
C ASN A 19 -4.67 -8.18 1.90
N LEU A 20 -3.93 -7.12 1.71
CA LEU A 20 -4.40 -5.79 2.02
C LEU A 20 -5.01 -5.07 0.82
N GLY A 21 -5.25 -5.81 -0.25
CA GLY A 21 -5.88 -5.24 -1.42
C GLY A 21 -4.88 -4.90 -2.51
N ILE A 22 -5.33 -4.14 -3.48
CA ILE A 22 -4.53 -3.83 -4.64
C ILE A 22 -3.91 -2.45 -4.47
N PHE A 23 -2.65 -2.30 -4.85
CA PHE A 23 -1.95 -1.05 -4.66
C PHE A 23 -2.68 0.12 -5.31
N GLY A 24 -3.33 -0.10 -6.42
CA GLY A 24 -4.04 0.97 -7.11
C GLY A 24 -5.20 1.57 -6.33
N ASP A 25 -5.66 0.87 -5.29
CA ASP A 25 -6.72 1.39 -4.44
C ASP A 25 -6.16 2.13 -3.23
N CYS A 26 -4.87 2.26 -3.12
CA CYS A 26 -4.28 2.92 -1.97
C CYS A 26 -4.05 4.39 -2.23
N ASP A 27 -3.92 5.12 -1.15
CA ASP A 27 -3.54 6.52 -1.21
C ASP A 27 -2.06 6.63 -0.85
N LEU A 28 -1.37 7.61 -1.37
CA LEU A 28 0.04 7.78 -1.06
C LEU A 28 0.26 9.02 -0.23
N ILE A 29 1.18 8.93 0.71
CA ILE A 29 1.60 10.09 1.46
C ILE A 29 3.00 10.45 0.97
N ILE A 30 3.14 11.65 0.46
CA ILE A 30 4.36 12.09 -0.17
C ILE A 30 4.89 13.32 0.55
N ASP A 31 6.20 13.34 0.78
CA ASP A 31 6.83 14.50 1.38
C ASP A 31 6.97 15.54 0.29
N GLU A 32 6.20 16.62 0.39
CA GLU A 32 6.19 17.61 -0.68
C GLU A 32 7.49 18.36 -0.78
N LYS A 33 8.33 18.35 0.23
CA LYS A 33 9.58 19.07 0.14
C LYS A 33 10.64 18.25 -0.59
N THR A 34 10.64 16.96 -0.43
CA THR A 34 11.66 16.10 -1.02
C THR A 34 11.14 15.30 -2.20
N GLY A 35 9.82 15.11 -2.26
CA GLY A 35 9.23 14.26 -3.29
C GLY A 35 9.26 12.79 -2.94
N GLU A 36 9.70 12.45 -1.73
CA GLU A 36 9.80 11.04 -1.36
C GLU A 36 8.46 10.48 -0.94
N ILE A 37 8.22 9.23 -1.26
CA ILE A 37 7.02 8.54 -0.80
C ILE A 37 7.28 8.09 0.62
N ILE A 38 6.42 8.49 1.54
CA ILE A 38 6.56 8.14 2.93
C ILE A 38 5.81 6.87 3.26
N SER A 39 4.58 6.76 2.79
CA SER A 39 3.74 5.61 3.14
C SER A 39 2.60 5.51 2.17
N PHE A 40 1.84 4.44 2.29
CA PHE A 40 0.61 4.31 1.53
C PHE A 40 -0.47 3.78 2.46
N ILE A 41 -1.71 4.11 2.18
CA ILE A 41 -2.83 3.75 3.03
C ILE A 41 -3.70 2.78 2.27
N SER A 42 -3.76 1.54 2.75
CA SER A 42 -4.54 0.51 2.08
C SER A 42 -5.98 0.60 2.54
N GLY A 43 -6.85 0.00 1.79
CA GLY A 43 -8.24 -0.06 2.20
C GLY A 43 -8.99 1.24 2.04
N ASN A 44 -8.38 2.23 1.42
CA ASN A 44 -9.02 3.48 1.24
C ASN A 44 -9.87 3.40 0.02
N THR A 45 -11.09 2.98 0.13
CA THR A 45 -11.91 2.76 -1.01
C THR A 45 -13.03 3.74 -1.02
N HIS A 46 -13.74 3.75 -2.10
CA HIS A 46 -14.84 4.62 -2.22
C HIS A 46 -15.98 4.17 -1.37
N PHE A 47 -15.94 3.00 -0.80
CA PHE A 47 -17.03 2.54 -0.02
C PHE A 47 -16.81 2.81 1.42
N SER A 48 -15.88 3.60 1.75
CA SER A 48 -15.62 3.78 3.12
C SER A 48 -16.56 4.71 3.78
N PHE A 49 -17.65 5.04 3.18
CA PHE A 49 -18.56 5.82 3.93
C PHE A 49 -19.12 5.00 5.06
N PHE A 50 -18.76 3.76 5.14
CA PHE A 50 -19.11 3.04 6.30
C PHE A 50 -18.15 3.39 7.37
N LYS A 51 -17.41 4.22 7.13
CA LYS A 51 -16.66 4.89 8.00
C LYS A 51 -15.73 4.18 8.89
N GLU A 52 -15.97 3.12 9.30
CA GLU A 52 -15.06 2.53 10.11
C GLU A 52 -13.89 2.11 9.38
N SER A 53 -13.90 2.13 8.13
CA SER A 53 -12.84 1.62 7.43
C SER A 53 -11.76 2.60 7.33
N LYS A 54 -11.03 2.82 8.32
CA LYS A 54 -9.93 3.56 8.20
C LYS A 54 -8.93 2.80 7.54
N GLY A 55 -8.25 3.20 6.62
CA GLY A 55 -7.22 2.51 5.96
C GLY A 55 -6.07 2.23 6.88
N LYS A 56 -5.23 1.25 6.53
CA LYS A 56 -4.09 0.94 7.32
C LYS A 56 -2.89 1.59 6.68
N GLU A 57 -2.16 2.39 7.42
CA GLU A 57 -1.00 3.07 6.87
C GLU A 57 0.21 2.16 6.90
N ILE A 58 0.88 1.99 5.78
CA ILE A 58 2.01 1.11 5.65
C ILE A 58 3.17 1.95 5.20
N LEU A 59 4.27 1.94 5.96
CA LEU A 59 5.41 2.75 5.61
C LEU A 59 6.08 2.20 4.36
N TRP A 60 6.52 3.10 3.49
CA TRP A 60 7.16 2.69 2.25
C TRP A 60 8.39 1.83 2.53
N LYS A 61 9.09 2.11 3.62
CA LYS A 61 10.28 1.36 3.95
C LYS A 61 9.98 -0.06 4.38
N ASN A 62 8.74 -0.38 4.63
CA ASN A 62 8.38 -1.74 5.03
C ASN A 62 8.11 -2.66 3.85
N ILE A 63 8.28 -2.17 2.64
CA ILE A 63 8.18 -3.02 1.49
C ILE A 63 9.41 -3.90 1.47
N LYS A 64 9.20 -5.21 1.52
CA LYS A 64 10.27 -6.17 1.53
C LYS A 64 10.64 -6.57 0.13
N LYS A 65 9.69 -6.71 -0.73
CA LYS A 65 9.95 -7.14 -2.11
C LYS A 65 8.79 -6.78 -3.00
N ILE A 66 9.10 -6.43 -4.23
CA ILE A 66 8.07 -6.19 -5.24
C ILE A 66 8.20 -7.32 -6.25
N GLY A 67 7.20 -8.17 -6.32
CA GLY A 67 7.19 -9.30 -7.24
C GLY A 67 6.43 -8.97 -8.49
N SER A 68 6.23 -9.97 -9.33
CA SER A 68 5.49 -9.75 -10.57
C SER A 68 4.03 -9.47 -10.34
N ASP A 69 3.43 -10.11 -9.34
CA ASP A 69 2.01 -9.94 -9.10
C ASP A 69 1.70 -9.38 -7.74
N MET A 70 2.66 -9.19 -6.89
CA MET A 70 2.37 -8.78 -5.53
C MET A 70 3.48 -7.94 -4.93
N ILE A 71 3.14 -7.18 -3.94
CA ILE A 71 4.07 -6.39 -3.16
C ILE A 71 4.08 -6.99 -1.77
N ILE A 72 5.24 -7.42 -1.34
CA ILE A 72 5.38 -8.06 -0.03
C ILE A 72 5.83 -7.03 0.97
N ILE A 73 5.09 -6.87 2.04
CA ILE A 73 5.47 -5.96 3.10
C ILE A 73 5.67 -6.72 4.38
N GLU A 74 6.31 -6.12 5.33
CA GLU A 74 6.52 -6.74 6.63
C GLU A 74 6.14 -5.73 7.71
N ASN A 75 5.84 -6.24 8.88
CA ASN A 75 5.52 -5.36 9.99
C ASN A 75 6.78 -4.67 10.50
N ASP A 76 6.60 -3.58 11.16
CA ASP A 76 7.73 -2.85 11.76
C ASP A 76 8.42 -3.66 12.82
#